data_9a6504952adc17371776c1d937aa4263
#
_entry.id   9a6504952adc17371776c1d937aa4263
#
_cell.length_a   1.000
_cell.length_b   1.000
_cell.length_c   1.000
_cell.angle_alpha   90.00
_cell.angle_beta   90.00
_cell.angle_gamma   90.00
#
_symmetry.space_group_name_H-M   'P 1'
#
loop_
_entity.id
_entity.type
_entity.pdbx_description
1 polymer ?
#
loop_
_entity_poly.entity_id
_entity_poly.type
_entity_poly.pdbx_seq_one_letter_code
_entity_poly.pdbx_strand_id
1 'polypeptide(L)'
;MELEDLYSFKIIDDPQISNDGKFIAYTQTVASKQYNNYRSKIVIYEIGTKKIIHEVTDDYKNCFPRWNINNELIYLNINKENNNYSIKLFELYKKNCKLVLEQETSISDIKISGCNNYISFLKYDDDYLNYDDDLKEEVLFLDRFSWKSDSLGFTGNSYNHLYVYDLKNSSLKKVTDGKYDISGYAWSNKGSNIAIVTNKSSTNDFERKKEIYYISNLNHSENNKITEFEEIRGNDISFSPNDDYLTVCGHDTKEYGHYGLQRIWLINIKEKKKICITENIDISFGDYSRNYDLKYFGGNDKIEWSRNGDEIYALSNEYGYIFLNKININTSKISRIFENKSVIYGYVFDEKEEKFITLEATSNDPANIFIYENGNRSKISGVNDELIGNLDLKEAEEVWFKNDGIDIVGWVNKGDKIFDNARPLILYNGGGPGGMRTNTFVFEYQYYAKRGFTVMNCNARGNYGHGEDYSLAIKGHWGDLDVSDNIAFLNNYLN
;
A
#
# COMPACT_ATOMS: atom_id res chain seq x y z
N MET A 1 -0.80 18.01 23.28
CA MET A 1 -0.95 17.81 21.83
C MET A 1 -1.87 18.87 21.27
N GLU A 2 -1.41 19.63 20.28
CA GLU A 2 -2.16 20.69 19.58
C GLU A 2 -2.33 20.30 18.12
N LEU A 3 -3.22 20.99 17.38
CA LEU A 3 -3.42 20.70 15.94
C LEU A 3 -2.16 20.95 15.11
N GLU A 4 -1.37 21.95 15.53
CA GLU A 4 -0.11 22.29 14.90
C GLU A 4 0.94 21.18 14.96
N ASP A 5 0.85 20.27 15.93
CA ASP A 5 1.77 19.14 16.05
C ASP A 5 1.74 18.24 14.82
N LEU A 6 0.60 18.24 14.08
CA LEU A 6 0.48 17.49 12.81
C LEU A 6 1.58 17.88 11.80
N TYR A 7 1.98 19.14 11.77
CA TYR A 7 3.05 19.63 10.88
C TYR A 7 4.45 19.20 11.31
N SER A 8 4.59 18.68 12.54
CA SER A 8 5.85 18.20 13.10
C SER A 8 6.06 16.70 12.91
N PHE A 9 4.97 15.94 12.68
CA PHE A 9 5.07 14.53 12.39
C PHE A 9 5.73 14.27 11.05
N LYS A 10 6.64 13.30 11.04
CA LYS A 10 7.31 12.79 9.84
C LYS A 10 6.70 11.46 9.48
N ILE A 11 6.24 11.36 8.25
CA ILE A 11 5.67 10.14 7.67
C ILE A 11 6.80 9.41 6.96
N ILE A 12 6.93 8.11 7.19
CA ILE A 12 7.90 7.25 6.51
C ILE A 12 7.14 6.26 5.65
N ASP A 13 7.57 6.16 4.38
CA ASP A 13 6.96 5.25 3.41
C ASP A 13 8.02 4.58 2.54
N ASP A 14 7.62 3.47 1.90
CA ASP A 14 8.29 2.79 0.79
C ASP A 14 9.78 2.51 1.04
N PRO A 15 10.15 1.77 2.11
CA PRO A 15 11.52 1.38 2.34
C PRO A 15 12.00 0.39 1.26
N GLN A 16 13.23 0.59 0.76
CA GLN A 16 13.86 -0.24 -0.25
C GLN A 16 15.30 -0.56 0.14
N ILE A 17 15.70 -1.82 0.03
CA ILE A 17 17.09 -2.24 0.28
C ILE A 17 17.91 -2.18 -1.01
N SER A 18 19.18 -1.76 -0.93
CA SER A 18 20.09 -1.76 -2.06
C SER A 18 20.44 -3.19 -2.51
N ASN A 19 20.85 -3.36 -3.77
CA ASN A 19 21.14 -4.69 -4.32
C ASN A 19 22.31 -5.42 -3.61
N ASP A 20 23.20 -4.68 -2.97
CA ASP A 20 24.30 -5.23 -2.16
C ASP A 20 23.95 -5.42 -0.67
N GLY A 21 22.69 -5.13 -0.26
CA GLY A 21 22.18 -5.29 1.10
C GLY A 21 22.73 -4.30 2.12
N LYS A 22 23.46 -3.23 1.71
CA LYS A 22 24.13 -2.32 2.65
C LYS A 22 23.36 -1.08 3.00
N PHE A 23 22.44 -0.65 2.12
CA PHE A 23 21.71 0.62 2.28
C PHE A 23 20.21 0.39 2.25
N ILE A 24 19.49 1.22 3.01
CA ILE A 24 18.03 1.34 2.95
C ILE A 24 17.73 2.76 2.48
N ALA A 25 16.94 2.89 1.40
CA ALA A 25 16.36 4.14 0.98
C ALA A 25 14.87 4.15 1.34
N TYR A 26 14.36 5.26 1.85
CA TYR A 26 12.94 5.42 2.15
C TYR A 26 12.49 6.86 1.91
N THR A 27 11.21 7.04 1.67
CA THR A 27 10.59 8.36 1.56
C THR A 27 10.23 8.88 2.95
N GLN A 28 10.63 10.11 3.26
CA GLN A 28 10.20 10.83 4.46
C GLN A 28 9.42 12.08 4.06
N THR A 29 8.18 12.16 4.51
CA THR A 29 7.22 13.21 4.16
C THR A 29 6.82 14.02 5.39
N VAL A 30 6.59 15.32 5.21
CA VAL A 30 6.04 16.21 6.23
C VAL A 30 4.92 17.06 5.62
N ALA A 31 3.89 17.33 6.40
CA ALA A 31 2.89 18.34 6.05
C ALA A 31 3.49 19.74 6.18
N SER A 32 3.28 20.62 5.21
CA SER A 32 3.79 21.99 5.22
C SER A 32 2.66 23.01 5.23
N LYS A 33 2.51 23.73 6.34
CA LYS A 33 1.54 24.82 6.46
C LYS A 33 1.79 25.93 5.46
N GLN A 34 3.08 26.26 5.22
CA GLN A 34 3.50 27.33 4.31
C GLN A 34 3.02 27.08 2.86
N TYR A 35 3.11 25.85 2.40
CA TYR A 35 2.77 25.47 1.03
C TYR A 35 1.37 24.87 0.91
N ASN A 36 0.65 24.68 2.03
CA ASN A 36 -0.61 23.94 2.11
C ASN A 36 -0.54 22.60 1.34
N ASN A 37 0.58 21.89 1.48
CA ASN A 37 0.89 20.67 0.75
C ASN A 37 1.91 19.84 1.54
N TYR A 38 2.20 18.62 1.08
CA TYR A 38 3.26 17.78 1.61
C TYR A 38 4.58 18.02 0.90
N ARG A 39 5.70 17.90 1.64
CA ARG A 39 7.07 17.90 1.14
C ARG A 39 7.72 16.56 1.48
N SER A 40 8.43 15.99 0.52
CA SER A 40 9.06 14.68 0.70
C SER A 40 10.53 14.71 0.28
N LYS A 41 11.34 13.99 1.02
CA LYS A 41 12.75 13.71 0.70
C LYS A 41 13.00 12.22 0.74
N ILE A 42 14.06 11.76 0.09
CA ILE A 42 14.53 10.40 0.23
C ILE A 42 15.70 10.38 1.21
N VAL A 43 15.63 9.50 2.18
CA VAL A 43 16.68 9.28 3.18
C VAL A 43 17.40 8.00 2.84
N ILE A 44 18.73 8.02 2.83
CA ILE A 44 19.59 6.85 2.63
C ILE A 44 20.30 6.53 3.93
N TYR A 45 20.02 5.35 4.46
CA TYR A 45 20.57 4.82 5.69
C TYR A 45 21.54 3.68 5.40
N GLU A 46 22.73 3.70 6.00
CA GLU A 46 23.72 2.63 5.90
C GLU A 46 23.58 1.67 7.09
N ILE A 47 23.29 0.40 6.79
CA ILE A 47 23.00 -0.63 7.81
C ILE A 47 24.23 -0.88 8.69
N GLY A 48 25.40 -1.03 8.09
CA GLY A 48 26.64 -1.35 8.82
C GLY A 48 27.08 -0.30 9.82
N THR A 49 26.96 0.98 9.48
CA THR A 49 27.34 2.10 10.36
C THR A 49 26.19 2.60 11.23
N LYS A 50 24.96 2.16 10.96
CA LYS A 50 23.72 2.60 11.61
C LYS A 50 23.51 4.12 11.52
N LYS A 51 23.81 4.72 10.38
CA LYS A 51 23.72 6.16 10.16
C LYS A 51 23.00 6.53 8.87
N ILE A 52 22.33 7.66 8.90
CA ILE A 52 21.90 8.36 7.68
C ILE A 52 23.16 8.91 7.01
N ILE A 53 23.44 8.50 5.78
CA ILE A 53 24.61 8.89 5.02
C ILE A 53 24.31 9.95 3.96
N HIS A 54 23.05 10.04 3.54
CA HIS A 54 22.61 11.04 2.56
C HIS A 54 21.11 11.29 2.64
N GLU A 55 20.72 12.50 2.26
CA GLU A 55 19.32 12.89 2.03
C GLU A 55 19.22 13.53 0.65
N VAL A 56 18.32 13.01 -0.19
CA VAL A 56 18.00 13.62 -1.48
C VAL A 56 16.88 14.61 -1.23
N THR A 57 17.26 15.89 -1.21
CA THR A 57 16.36 17.00 -0.91
C THR A 57 16.39 18.01 -2.05
N ASP A 58 15.24 18.55 -2.38
CA ASP A 58 15.04 19.76 -3.18
C ASP A 58 13.72 20.41 -2.74
N ASP A 59 13.28 21.43 -3.44
CA ASP A 59 12.06 22.17 -3.08
C ASP A 59 10.76 21.43 -3.38
N TYR A 60 10.84 20.18 -3.87
CA TYR A 60 9.72 19.40 -4.35
C TYR A 60 9.52 18.09 -3.57
N LYS A 61 8.66 17.18 -4.08
CA LYS A 61 8.49 15.85 -3.51
C LYS A 61 9.44 14.89 -4.19
N ASN A 62 10.34 14.28 -3.41
CA ASN A 62 11.16 13.15 -3.85
C ASN A 62 10.61 11.88 -3.22
N CYS A 63 10.20 10.91 -4.03
CA CYS A 63 9.52 9.68 -3.58
C CYS A 63 9.79 8.49 -4.49
N PHE A 64 9.29 7.33 -4.10
CA PHE A 64 9.41 6.08 -4.81
C PHE A 64 10.86 5.69 -5.14
N PRO A 65 11.75 5.58 -4.12
CA PRO A 65 13.13 5.15 -4.34
C PRO A 65 13.18 3.71 -4.89
N ARG A 66 13.99 3.48 -5.92
CA ARG A 66 14.24 2.15 -6.50
C ARG A 66 15.73 1.99 -6.77
N TRP A 67 16.33 0.95 -6.19
CA TRP A 67 17.73 0.64 -6.44
C TRP A 67 17.90 -0.15 -7.73
N ASN A 68 18.87 0.24 -8.54
CA ASN A 68 19.30 -0.56 -9.66
C ASN A 68 20.46 -1.52 -9.25
N ILE A 69 20.89 -2.39 -10.17
CA ILE A 69 21.94 -3.36 -9.90
C ILE A 69 23.30 -2.74 -9.53
N ASN A 70 23.54 -1.48 -9.91
CA ASN A 70 24.78 -0.74 -9.61
C ASN A 70 24.71 0.01 -8.26
N ASN A 71 23.67 -0.21 -7.46
CA ASN A 71 23.39 0.57 -6.26
C ASN A 71 23.25 2.08 -6.53
N GLU A 72 22.71 2.43 -7.69
CA GLU A 72 22.26 3.78 -7.99
C GLU A 72 20.76 3.88 -7.71
N LEU A 73 20.32 5.02 -7.21
CA LEU A 73 18.94 5.21 -6.78
C LEU A 73 18.12 5.95 -7.85
N ILE A 74 17.14 5.30 -8.40
CA ILE A 74 16.12 5.90 -9.27
C ILE A 74 14.96 6.35 -8.40
N TYR A 75 14.43 7.54 -8.63
CA TYR A 75 13.32 8.08 -7.88
C TYR A 75 12.48 9.07 -8.70
N LEU A 76 11.27 9.33 -8.21
CA LEU A 76 10.37 10.33 -8.76
C LEU A 76 10.54 11.66 -8.01
N ASN A 77 10.74 12.72 -8.78
CA ASN A 77 10.68 14.10 -8.31
C ASN A 77 9.43 14.77 -8.89
N ILE A 78 8.57 15.30 -8.01
CA ILE A 78 7.28 15.89 -8.39
C ILE A 78 7.30 17.40 -8.08
N ASN A 79 7.23 18.21 -9.12
CA ASN A 79 7.00 19.64 -9.02
C ASN A 79 5.56 19.98 -9.44
N LYS A 80 4.68 20.14 -8.46
CA LYS A 80 3.27 20.45 -8.74
C LYS A 80 3.04 21.89 -9.23
N GLU A 81 3.96 22.80 -8.95
CA GLU A 81 3.82 24.20 -9.41
C GLU A 81 3.87 24.32 -10.94
N ASN A 82 4.64 23.43 -11.58
CA ASN A 82 4.82 23.39 -13.02
C ASN A 82 4.24 22.11 -13.66
N ASN A 83 3.47 21.31 -12.91
CA ASN A 83 2.99 19.99 -13.36
C ASN A 83 4.10 19.10 -13.91
N ASN A 84 5.30 19.17 -13.32
CA ASN A 84 6.46 18.45 -13.82
C ASN A 84 6.76 17.23 -12.96
N TYR A 85 6.89 16.07 -13.61
CA TYR A 85 7.20 14.78 -13.03
C TYR A 85 8.51 14.27 -13.65
N SER A 86 9.58 14.26 -12.86
CA SER A 86 10.91 13.88 -13.36
C SER A 86 11.37 12.58 -12.72
N ILE A 87 11.75 11.61 -13.54
CA ILE A 87 12.51 10.44 -13.08
C ILE A 87 13.97 10.84 -13.03
N LYS A 88 14.58 10.75 -11.86
CA LYS A 88 15.97 11.09 -11.61
C LYS A 88 16.75 9.87 -11.14
N LEU A 89 18.07 9.88 -11.42
CA LEU A 89 19.02 8.87 -10.97
C LEU A 89 20.06 9.53 -10.06
N PHE A 90 20.21 9.03 -8.86
CA PHE A 90 21.22 9.47 -7.90
C PHE A 90 22.34 8.46 -7.79
N GLU A 91 23.57 8.88 -8.15
CA GLU A 91 24.80 8.11 -8.03
C GLU A 91 25.37 8.26 -6.62
N LEU A 92 25.11 7.30 -5.73
CA LEU A 92 25.40 7.39 -4.28
C LEU A 92 26.86 7.79 -3.98
N TYR A 93 27.83 7.13 -4.59
CA TYR A 93 29.24 7.36 -4.30
C TYR A 93 29.79 8.67 -4.89
N LYS A 94 29.20 9.13 -6.00
CA LYS A 94 29.57 10.41 -6.63
C LYS A 94 28.79 11.59 -6.07
N LYS A 95 27.72 11.31 -5.30
CA LYS A 95 26.76 12.32 -4.82
C LYS A 95 26.22 13.22 -5.95
N ASN A 96 25.98 12.63 -7.10
CA ASN A 96 25.52 13.31 -8.30
C ASN A 96 24.12 12.86 -8.70
N CYS A 97 23.29 13.80 -9.12
CA CYS A 97 21.95 13.56 -9.59
C CYS A 97 21.83 13.84 -11.08
N LYS A 98 21.21 12.95 -11.83
CA LYS A 98 20.97 13.06 -13.27
C LYS A 98 19.49 12.99 -13.58
N LEU A 99 19.03 13.84 -14.48
CA LEU A 99 17.70 13.72 -15.07
C LEU A 99 17.71 12.53 -16.05
N VAL A 100 16.74 11.62 -15.88
CA VAL A 100 16.54 10.47 -16.79
C VAL A 100 15.40 10.75 -17.76
N LEU A 101 14.26 11.22 -17.24
CA LEU A 101 13.06 11.50 -18.03
C LEU A 101 12.24 12.58 -17.34
N GLU A 102 11.56 13.40 -18.14
CA GLU A 102 10.63 14.42 -17.68
C GLU A 102 9.28 14.30 -18.39
N GLN A 103 8.18 14.46 -17.65
CA GLN A 103 6.81 14.36 -18.15
C GLN A 103 5.94 15.46 -17.51
N GLU A 104 4.97 15.97 -18.26
CA GLU A 104 4.01 16.99 -17.81
C GLU A 104 2.75 16.39 -17.15
N THR A 105 2.60 15.08 -17.18
CA THR A 105 1.46 14.36 -16.60
C THR A 105 1.90 13.43 -15.49
N SER A 106 0.99 13.12 -14.57
CA SER A 106 1.25 12.30 -13.39
C SER A 106 1.83 10.93 -13.74
N ILE A 107 2.95 10.58 -13.10
CA ILE A 107 3.60 9.27 -13.16
C ILE A 107 3.34 8.54 -11.83
N SER A 108 3.03 7.26 -11.90
CA SER A 108 2.86 6.38 -10.75
C SER A 108 3.48 5.00 -10.98
N ASP A 109 3.62 4.22 -9.91
CA ASP A 109 4.08 2.82 -9.92
C ASP A 109 5.38 2.60 -10.71
N ILE A 110 6.45 3.31 -10.33
CA ILE A 110 7.76 3.20 -10.99
C ILE A 110 8.41 1.87 -10.62
N LYS A 111 8.83 1.10 -11.64
CA LYS A 111 9.60 -0.14 -11.49
C LYS A 111 10.80 -0.18 -12.42
N ILE A 112 11.84 -0.90 -11.99
CA ILE A 112 13.01 -1.20 -12.82
C ILE A 112 12.87 -2.63 -13.31
N SER A 113 13.17 -2.89 -14.58
CA SER A 113 13.18 -4.25 -15.13
C SER A 113 14.27 -5.10 -14.49
N GLY A 114 14.06 -6.42 -14.38
CA GLY A 114 15.06 -7.35 -13.83
C GLY A 114 16.40 -7.32 -14.56
N CYS A 115 16.42 -6.97 -15.86
CA CYS A 115 17.67 -6.77 -16.63
C CYS A 115 18.30 -5.38 -16.46
N ASN A 116 17.68 -4.47 -15.69
CA ASN A 116 18.12 -3.08 -15.46
C ASN A 116 18.28 -2.20 -16.70
N ASN A 117 17.68 -2.59 -17.84
CA ASN A 117 17.74 -1.80 -19.06
C ASN A 117 16.55 -0.86 -19.22
N TYR A 118 15.48 -1.07 -18.45
CA TYR A 118 14.21 -0.36 -18.59
C TYR A 118 13.71 0.17 -17.27
N ILE A 119 13.09 1.34 -17.33
CA ILE A 119 12.23 1.90 -16.28
C ILE A 119 10.81 1.88 -16.82
N SER A 120 9.87 1.38 -16.04
CA SER A 120 8.45 1.39 -16.37
C SER A 120 7.65 2.18 -15.37
N PHE A 121 6.52 2.70 -15.79
CA PHE A 121 5.59 3.44 -14.95
C PHE A 121 4.18 3.46 -15.57
N LEU A 122 3.21 3.78 -14.75
CA LEU A 122 1.86 4.07 -15.18
C LEU A 122 1.68 5.58 -15.37
N LYS A 123 0.96 5.95 -16.43
CA LYS A 123 0.66 7.34 -16.77
C LYS A 123 -0.69 7.41 -17.46
N TYR A 124 -1.50 8.40 -17.11
CA TYR A 124 -2.72 8.72 -17.85
C TYR A 124 -2.40 9.25 -19.25
N ASP A 125 -3.29 9.03 -20.20
CA ASP A 125 -3.18 9.62 -21.53
C ASP A 125 -3.14 11.15 -21.46
N ASP A 126 -2.60 11.79 -22.50
CA ASP A 126 -2.40 13.25 -22.54
C ASP A 126 -3.72 14.04 -22.53
N ASP A 127 -4.85 13.38 -22.77
CA ASP A 127 -6.21 13.95 -22.62
C ASP A 127 -6.66 14.05 -21.13
N TYR A 128 -5.75 13.75 -20.18
CA TYR A 128 -6.02 13.99 -18.76
C TYR A 128 -6.12 15.50 -18.51
N LEU A 129 -7.33 15.98 -18.48
CA LEU A 129 -7.61 17.39 -18.22
C LEU A 129 -7.39 17.64 -16.71
N ASN A 130 -6.46 18.53 -16.39
CA ASN A 130 -6.37 19.16 -15.08
C ASN A 130 -7.59 20.08 -14.91
N TYR A 131 -8.72 19.51 -14.54
CA TYR A 131 -9.98 20.25 -14.40
C TYR A 131 -9.99 21.27 -13.26
N ASP A 132 -9.00 21.29 -12.39
CA ASP A 132 -8.98 22.20 -11.24
C ASP A 132 -8.83 23.68 -11.61
N ASP A 133 -8.21 24.00 -12.76
CA ASP A 133 -7.98 25.39 -13.16
C ASP A 133 -8.88 25.90 -14.30
N ASP A 134 -9.54 25.01 -15.05
CA ASP A 134 -10.23 25.37 -16.30
C ASP A 134 -11.70 24.91 -16.41
N LEU A 135 -12.41 24.68 -15.31
CA LEU A 135 -13.89 24.52 -15.33
C LEU A 135 -14.57 25.84 -15.79
N LYS A 136 -14.13 26.35 -16.92
CA LYS A 136 -14.78 27.45 -17.62
C LYS A 136 -15.91 26.99 -18.53
N GLU A 137 -16.06 25.68 -18.72
CA GLU A 137 -17.16 25.11 -19.47
C GLU A 137 -18.34 24.81 -18.55
N GLU A 138 -19.49 25.41 -18.85
CA GLU A 138 -20.73 25.16 -18.11
C GLU A 138 -21.24 23.72 -18.20
N VAL A 139 -20.71 22.92 -19.14
CA VAL A 139 -21.12 21.53 -19.40
C VAL A 139 -19.90 20.63 -19.63
N LEU A 140 -19.78 19.62 -18.79
CA LEU A 140 -18.77 18.55 -18.92
C LEU A 140 -19.42 17.30 -19.55
N PHE A 141 -18.90 16.85 -20.68
CA PHE A 141 -19.33 15.62 -21.33
C PHE A 141 -18.45 14.46 -20.90
N LEU A 142 -19.05 13.47 -20.23
CA LEU A 142 -18.36 12.29 -19.72
C LEU A 142 -19.05 11.05 -20.33
N ASP A 143 -18.28 10.16 -20.91
CA ASP A 143 -18.73 8.91 -21.52
C ASP A 143 -18.23 7.66 -20.77
N ARG A 144 -17.60 7.86 -19.59
CA ARG A 144 -17.20 6.76 -18.70
C ARG A 144 -17.74 6.96 -17.28
N PHE A 145 -17.97 5.84 -16.59
CA PHE A 145 -18.49 5.83 -15.23
C PHE A 145 -17.43 6.26 -14.22
N SER A 146 -16.18 5.83 -14.40
CA SER A 146 -15.03 6.16 -13.54
C SER A 146 -14.40 7.51 -13.91
N TRP A 147 -15.20 8.58 -13.95
CA TRP A 147 -14.78 9.93 -14.36
C TRP A 147 -14.17 10.78 -13.26
N LYS A 148 -14.28 10.32 -12.00
CA LYS A 148 -13.79 11.03 -10.81
C LYS A 148 -13.25 10.06 -9.77
N SER A 149 -12.16 10.44 -9.12
CA SER A 149 -11.56 9.73 -7.99
C SER A 149 -11.19 10.72 -6.89
N ASP A 150 -11.37 10.35 -5.62
CA ASP A 150 -11.08 11.23 -4.47
C ASP A 150 -9.62 11.70 -4.42
N SER A 151 -8.68 10.86 -4.87
CA SER A 151 -7.25 11.19 -4.85
C SER A 151 -6.76 11.93 -6.10
N LEU A 152 -7.43 11.72 -7.24
CA LEU A 152 -7.02 12.25 -8.54
C LEU A 152 -7.90 13.41 -9.03
N GLY A 153 -9.07 13.62 -8.42
CA GLY A 153 -10.07 14.56 -8.94
C GLY A 153 -10.80 14.01 -10.17
N PHE A 154 -11.04 14.88 -11.14
CA PHE A 154 -11.72 14.50 -12.38
C PHE A 154 -10.72 13.85 -13.35
N THR A 155 -10.92 12.58 -13.67
CA THR A 155 -10.08 11.84 -14.64
C THR A 155 -10.61 11.98 -16.08
N GLY A 156 -11.81 12.53 -16.24
CA GLY A 156 -12.42 12.68 -17.56
C GLY A 156 -12.52 11.35 -18.31
N ASN A 157 -12.17 11.37 -19.59
CA ASN A 157 -12.16 10.20 -20.46
C ASN A 157 -10.77 9.58 -20.66
N SER A 158 -9.78 9.99 -19.85
CA SER A 158 -8.41 9.46 -19.92
C SER A 158 -8.28 8.09 -19.29
N TYR A 159 -7.34 7.30 -19.79
CA TYR A 159 -7.02 5.96 -19.30
C TYR A 159 -5.57 5.85 -18.83
N ASN A 160 -5.35 5.05 -17.80
CA ASN A 160 -4.04 4.83 -17.21
C ASN A 160 -3.32 3.70 -17.94
N HIS A 161 -2.20 4.01 -18.60
CA HIS A 161 -1.45 3.08 -19.43
C HIS A 161 -0.03 2.83 -18.95
N LEU A 162 0.54 1.69 -19.38
CA LEU A 162 1.91 1.30 -19.10
C LEU A 162 2.86 1.91 -20.13
N TYR A 163 3.86 2.61 -19.62
CA TYR A 163 4.98 3.16 -20.39
C TYR A 163 6.29 2.51 -19.97
N VAL A 164 7.21 2.37 -20.91
CA VAL A 164 8.55 1.82 -20.69
C VAL A 164 9.59 2.76 -21.33
N TYR A 165 10.53 3.18 -20.52
CA TYR A 165 11.68 3.98 -20.95
C TYR A 165 12.92 3.08 -21.08
N ASP A 166 13.54 3.05 -22.26
CA ASP A 166 14.78 2.34 -22.55
C ASP A 166 15.97 3.22 -22.15
N LEU A 167 16.70 2.80 -21.12
CA LEU A 167 17.85 3.55 -20.59
C LEU A 167 19.02 3.62 -21.57
N LYS A 168 19.18 2.61 -22.46
CA LYS A 168 20.28 2.55 -23.42
C LYS A 168 20.02 3.46 -24.63
N ASN A 169 18.78 3.45 -25.13
CA ASN A 169 18.41 4.16 -26.34
C ASN A 169 17.77 5.53 -26.05
N SER A 170 17.55 5.86 -24.77
CA SER A 170 16.87 7.10 -24.33
C SER A 170 15.52 7.27 -25.01
N SER A 171 14.75 6.23 -25.13
CA SER A 171 13.47 6.23 -25.85
C SER A 171 12.31 5.78 -24.96
N LEU A 172 11.20 6.50 -25.03
CA LEU A 172 9.96 6.19 -24.33
C LEU A 172 8.98 5.47 -25.25
N LYS A 173 8.39 4.38 -24.77
CA LYS A 173 7.38 3.59 -25.48
C LYS A 173 6.12 3.45 -24.64
N LYS A 174 4.95 3.80 -25.21
CA LYS A 174 3.64 3.39 -24.69
C LYS A 174 3.45 1.90 -24.99
N VAL A 175 3.34 1.05 -23.98
CA VAL A 175 3.28 -0.43 -24.14
C VAL A 175 1.85 -0.90 -24.25
N THR A 176 0.92 -0.23 -23.60
CA THR A 176 -0.53 -0.55 -23.66
C THR A 176 -1.30 0.62 -24.22
N ASP A 177 -2.40 0.33 -24.91
CA ASP A 177 -3.26 1.33 -25.53
C ASP A 177 -4.70 0.82 -25.62
N GLY A 178 -5.69 1.73 -25.56
CA GLY A 178 -7.10 1.41 -25.67
C GLY A 178 -7.94 1.98 -24.52
N LYS A 179 -9.25 1.72 -24.55
CA LYS A 179 -10.21 2.23 -23.56
C LYS A 179 -10.27 1.33 -22.31
N TYR A 180 -9.17 1.24 -21.59
CA TYR A 180 -9.06 0.49 -20.33
C TYR A 180 -7.88 0.97 -19.48
N ASP A 181 -8.02 0.85 -18.16
CA ASP A 181 -6.97 1.20 -17.23
C ASP A 181 -6.08 -0.01 -16.88
N ILE A 182 -4.77 0.21 -16.77
CA ILE A 182 -3.86 -0.74 -16.14
C ILE A 182 -3.91 -0.50 -14.63
N SER A 183 -4.33 -1.50 -13.86
CA SER A 183 -4.41 -1.42 -12.40
C SER A 183 -3.17 -1.95 -11.70
N GLY A 184 -2.33 -2.74 -12.37
CA GLY A 184 -1.08 -3.26 -11.84
C GLY A 184 -0.26 -3.96 -12.90
N TYR A 185 1.04 -4.13 -12.66
CA TYR A 185 1.92 -4.86 -13.56
C TYR A 185 3.16 -5.38 -12.84
N ALA A 186 3.83 -6.37 -13.44
CA ALA A 186 5.12 -6.88 -12.99
C ALA A 186 6.04 -7.19 -14.15
N TRP A 187 7.35 -6.98 -13.95
CA TRP A 187 8.39 -7.46 -14.84
C TRP A 187 8.72 -8.92 -14.55
N SER A 188 8.99 -9.70 -15.60
CA SER A 188 9.69 -10.96 -15.45
C SER A 188 11.11 -10.74 -14.91
N ASN A 189 11.68 -11.73 -14.22
CA ASN A 189 13.04 -11.60 -13.67
C ASN A 189 14.11 -11.42 -14.77
N LYS A 190 13.87 -11.97 -15.95
CA LYS A 190 14.72 -11.74 -17.15
C LYS A 190 14.55 -10.34 -17.74
N GLY A 191 13.52 -9.61 -17.31
CA GLY A 191 13.29 -8.20 -17.67
C GLY A 191 12.88 -7.94 -19.12
N SER A 192 12.39 -8.97 -19.84
CA SER A 192 11.93 -8.83 -21.23
C SER A 192 10.42 -8.93 -21.40
N ASN A 193 9.73 -9.47 -20.40
CA ASN A 193 8.29 -9.70 -20.43
C ASN A 193 7.61 -8.99 -19.29
N ILE A 194 6.32 -8.68 -19.46
CA ILE A 194 5.49 -8.00 -18.46
C ILE A 194 4.18 -8.76 -18.31
N ALA A 195 3.73 -8.95 -17.07
CA ALA A 195 2.35 -9.28 -16.78
C ALA A 195 1.59 -8.01 -16.38
N ILE A 196 0.38 -7.82 -16.89
CA ILE A 196 -0.48 -6.69 -16.55
C ILE A 196 -1.81 -7.15 -16.00
N VAL A 197 -2.38 -6.37 -15.08
CA VAL A 197 -3.72 -6.52 -14.53
C VAL A 197 -4.59 -5.40 -15.08
N THR A 198 -5.69 -5.77 -15.72
CA THR A 198 -6.60 -4.81 -16.38
C THR A 198 -8.01 -5.40 -16.51
N ASN A 199 -8.93 -4.66 -17.09
CA ASN A 199 -10.20 -5.18 -17.63
C ASN A 199 -10.43 -4.56 -19.00
N LYS A 200 -10.39 -5.39 -20.06
CA LYS A 200 -10.56 -4.96 -21.46
C LYS A 200 -11.97 -5.16 -21.98
N SER A 201 -12.92 -5.55 -21.14
CA SER A 201 -14.33 -5.67 -21.56
C SER A 201 -14.91 -4.29 -21.94
N SER A 202 -15.91 -4.28 -22.78
CA SER A 202 -16.64 -3.04 -23.13
C SER A 202 -17.45 -2.46 -21.96
N THR A 203 -17.59 -3.23 -20.87
CA THR A 203 -18.29 -2.88 -19.63
C THR A 203 -17.33 -2.70 -18.45
N ASN A 204 -16.05 -2.47 -18.72
CA ASN A 204 -14.98 -2.43 -17.72
C ASN A 204 -15.21 -1.43 -16.58
N ASP A 205 -15.90 -0.33 -16.83
CA ASP A 205 -16.25 0.66 -15.81
C ASP A 205 -17.34 0.18 -14.83
N PHE A 206 -18.11 -0.85 -15.19
CA PHE A 206 -19.21 -1.40 -14.39
C PHE A 206 -18.88 -2.73 -13.73
N GLU A 207 -17.79 -3.35 -14.14
CA GLU A 207 -17.37 -4.67 -13.68
C GLU A 207 -16.07 -4.56 -12.87
N ARG A 208 -16.03 -5.21 -11.72
CA ARG A 208 -14.81 -5.31 -10.91
C ARG A 208 -13.84 -6.37 -11.41
N LYS A 209 -14.31 -7.20 -12.35
CA LYS A 209 -13.53 -8.27 -12.96
C LYS A 209 -12.17 -7.77 -13.42
N LYS A 210 -11.14 -8.55 -13.14
CA LYS A 210 -9.76 -8.29 -13.55
C LYS A 210 -9.25 -9.43 -14.41
N GLU A 211 -8.52 -9.07 -15.43
CA GLU A 211 -7.89 -9.97 -16.38
C GLU A 211 -6.37 -9.82 -16.28
N ILE A 212 -5.66 -10.92 -16.39
CA ILE A 212 -4.19 -10.93 -16.44
C ILE A 212 -3.75 -11.23 -17.87
N TYR A 213 -2.94 -10.34 -18.41
CA TYR A 213 -2.32 -10.50 -19.72
C TYR A 213 -0.80 -10.59 -19.60
N TYR A 214 -0.21 -11.35 -20.52
CA TYR A 214 1.23 -11.49 -20.66
C TYR A 214 1.71 -10.80 -21.93
N ILE A 215 2.69 -9.91 -21.82
CA ILE A 215 3.27 -9.15 -22.93
C ILE A 215 4.70 -9.62 -23.13
N SER A 216 4.96 -10.30 -24.26
CA SER A 216 6.29 -10.81 -24.60
C SER A 216 7.15 -9.72 -25.25
N ASN A 217 8.40 -9.59 -24.82
CA ASN A 217 9.41 -8.71 -25.43
C ASN A 217 8.93 -7.28 -25.69
N LEU A 218 8.07 -6.76 -24.83
CA LEU A 218 7.45 -5.45 -25.00
C LEU A 218 6.64 -5.30 -26.30
N ASN A 219 6.23 -6.40 -26.91
CA ASN A 219 5.44 -6.39 -28.13
C ASN A 219 3.95 -6.37 -27.82
N HIS A 220 3.31 -5.22 -28.03
CA HIS A 220 1.90 -5.02 -27.75
C HIS A 220 0.98 -5.96 -28.57
N SER A 221 1.35 -6.36 -29.77
CA SER A 221 0.57 -7.26 -30.64
C SER A 221 0.43 -8.68 -30.08
N GLU A 222 1.31 -9.08 -29.14
CA GLU A 222 1.30 -10.40 -28.49
C GLU A 222 0.60 -10.39 -27.12
N ASN A 223 -0.38 -9.54 -26.96
CA ASN A 223 -1.17 -9.42 -25.74
C ASN A 223 -1.97 -10.70 -25.50
N ASN A 224 -1.44 -11.58 -24.65
CA ASN A 224 -1.99 -12.90 -24.42
C ASN A 224 -2.68 -12.97 -23.05
N LYS A 225 -4.02 -13.10 -23.04
CA LYS A 225 -4.78 -13.31 -21.80
C LYS A 225 -4.39 -14.64 -21.18
N ILE A 226 -3.99 -14.60 -19.90
CA ILE A 226 -3.63 -15.77 -19.12
C ILE A 226 -4.84 -16.27 -18.35
N THR A 227 -5.50 -15.41 -17.58
CA THR A 227 -6.64 -15.77 -16.74
C THR A 227 -7.44 -14.53 -16.34
N GLU A 228 -8.48 -14.73 -15.54
CA GLU A 228 -9.32 -13.67 -15.01
C GLU A 228 -9.74 -13.97 -13.57
N PHE A 229 -10.17 -12.93 -12.84
CA PHE A 229 -10.66 -13.00 -11.46
C PHE A 229 -11.89 -12.10 -11.32
N GLU A 230 -12.77 -12.42 -10.39
CA GLU A 230 -13.89 -11.54 -10.04
C GLU A 230 -13.41 -10.25 -9.37
N GLU A 231 -12.37 -10.31 -8.56
CA GLU A 231 -11.69 -9.13 -8.02
C GLU A 231 -10.20 -9.42 -7.75
N ILE A 232 -9.34 -8.47 -8.12
CA ILE A 232 -7.96 -8.34 -7.63
C ILE A 232 -7.89 -6.96 -7.00
N ARG A 233 -7.52 -6.90 -5.73
CA ARG A 233 -7.25 -5.65 -5.03
C ARG A 233 -5.76 -5.40 -4.97
N GLY A 234 -5.38 -4.15 -5.22
CA GLY A 234 -3.99 -3.75 -5.20
C GLY A 234 -3.22 -4.09 -6.49
N ASN A 235 -1.92 -3.86 -6.44
CA ASN A 235 -0.97 -4.04 -7.55
C ASN A 235 -0.16 -5.32 -7.37
N ASP A 236 -0.67 -6.28 -6.61
CA ASP A 236 0.06 -7.44 -6.07
C ASP A 236 0.17 -8.56 -7.08
N ILE A 237 0.87 -8.30 -8.17
CA ILE A 237 1.27 -9.33 -9.12
C ILE A 237 2.78 -9.47 -9.11
N SER A 238 3.30 -10.70 -9.01
CA SER A 238 4.74 -10.95 -9.09
C SER A 238 5.07 -12.25 -9.81
N PHE A 239 6.22 -12.27 -10.47
CA PHE A 239 6.75 -13.46 -11.12
C PHE A 239 7.53 -14.34 -10.13
N SER A 240 7.40 -15.66 -10.28
CA SER A 240 8.31 -16.61 -9.64
C SER A 240 9.75 -16.42 -10.17
N PRO A 241 10.81 -16.81 -9.41
CA PRO A 241 12.19 -16.59 -9.82
C PRO A 241 12.58 -17.17 -11.18
N ASN A 242 11.94 -18.26 -11.60
CA ASN A 242 12.13 -18.92 -12.90
C ASN A 242 11.27 -18.36 -14.04
N ASP A 243 10.36 -17.41 -13.74
CA ASP A 243 9.38 -16.83 -14.66
C ASP A 243 8.28 -17.81 -15.15
N ASP A 244 8.08 -18.96 -14.51
CA ASP A 244 7.07 -19.95 -14.91
C ASP A 244 5.69 -19.66 -14.31
N TYR A 245 5.66 -18.97 -13.17
CA TYR A 245 4.43 -18.67 -12.42
C TYR A 245 4.30 -17.18 -12.15
N LEU A 246 3.01 -16.78 -11.94
CA LEU A 246 2.62 -15.50 -11.35
C LEU A 246 1.91 -15.76 -10.03
N THR A 247 2.05 -14.84 -9.08
CA THR A 247 1.19 -14.75 -7.91
C THR A 247 0.34 -13.49 -7.96
N VAL A 248 -0.89 -13.60 -7.47
CA VAL A 248 -1.79 -12.45 -7.26
C VAL A 248 -2.57 -12.63 -5.97
N CYS A 249 -3.04 -11.53 -5.40
CA CYS A 249 -3.98 -11.50 -4.30
C CYS A 249 -5.36 -11.10 -4.81
N GLY A 250 -6.35 -11.96 -4.62
CA GLY A 250 -7.70 -11.73 -5.16
C GLY A 250 -8.68 -12.84 -4.78
N HIS A 251 -9.89 -12.75 -5.29
CA HIS A 251 -10.89 -13.82 -5.19
C HIS A 251 -11.60 -14.05 -6.53
N ASP A 252 -12.25 -15.22 -6.66
CA ASP A 252 -12.87 -15.68 -7.90
C ASP A 252 -14.35 -16.07 -7.71
N THR A 253 -14.97 -15.63 -6.64
CA THR A 253 -16.37 -15.91 -6.33
C THR A 253 -17.21 -14.67 -6.56
N LYS A 254 -18.01 -14.68 -7.64
CA LYS A 254 -18.84 -13.55 -8.05
C LYS A 254 -19.85 -13.12 -7.00
N GLU A 255 -20.44 -14.10 -6.30
CA GLU A 255 -21.42 -13.87 -5.26
C GLU A 255 -20.87 -13.09 -4.07
N TYR A 256 -19.57 -13.19 -3.81
CA TYR A 256 -18.93 -12.47 -2.72
C TYR A 256 -18.82 -10.96 -2.99
N GLY A 257 -18.64 -10.59 -4.25
CA GLY A 257 -18.48 -9.19 -4.62
C GLY A 257 -17.30 -8.57 -3.87
N HIS A 258 -17.51 -7.40 -3.31
CA HIS A 258 -16.48 -6.65 -2.57
C HIS A 258 -16.20 -7.15 -1.14
N TYR A 259 -16.90 -8.18 -0.71
CA TYR A 259 -16.81 -8.71 0.66
C TYR A 259 -15.89 -9.93 0.77
N GLY A 260 -15.55 -10.57 -0.36
CA GLY A 260 -14.71 -11.77 -0.40
C GLY A 260 -13.30 -11.52 0.11
N LEU A 261 -12.75 -12.48 0.87
CA LEU A 261 -11.37 -12.42 1.33
C LEU A 261 -10.40 -12.46 0.16
N GLN A 262 -9.36 -11.68 0.25
CA GLN A 262 -8.29 -11.67 -0.73
C GLN A 262 -7.34 -12.85 -0.44
N ARG A 263 -7.33 -13.83 -1.33
CA ARG A 263 -6.55 -15.06 -1.25
C ARG A 263 -5.37 -15.04 -2.21
N ILE A 264 -4.34 -15.81 -1.93
CA ILE A 264 -3.17 -15.89 -2.80
C ILE A 264 -3.36 -16.99 -3.82
N TRP A 265 -3.17 -16.63 -5.07
CA TRP A 265 -3.29 -17.51 -6.22
C TRP A 265 -1.96 -17.67 -6.92
N LEU A 266 -1.65 -18.92 -7.28
CA LEU A 266 -0.54 -19.29 -8.15
C LEU A 266 -1.07 -19.56 -9.56
N ILE A 267 -0.48 -18.92 -10.57
CA ILE A 267 -0.90 -18.99 -11.96
C ILE A 267 0.24 -19.52 -12.80
N ASN A 268 0.08 -20.71 -13.41
CA ASN A 268 1.02 -21.22 -14.39
C ASN A 268 0.85 -20.47 -15.72
N ILE A 269 1.88 -19.76 -16.15
CA ILE A 269 1.83 -18.88 -17.33
C ILE A 269 1.62 -19.69 -18.61
N LYS A 270 2.34 -20.80 -18.75
CA LYS A 270 2.29 -21.65 -19.95
C LYS A 270 0.97 -22.42 -20.09
N GLU A 271 0.53 -23.02 -18.98
CA GLU A 271 -0.70 -23.82 -18.95
C GLU A 271 -1.96 -22.96 -18.82
N LYS A 272 -1.82 -21.70 -18.43
CA LYS A 272 -2.93 -20.77 -18.15
C LYS A 272 -3.89 -21.29 -17.07
N LYS A 273 -3.35 -22.02 -16.10
CA LYS A 273 -4.11 -22.56 -14.97
C LYS A 273 -3.80 -21.76 -13.72
N LYS A 274 -4.82 -21.56 -12.89
CA LYS A 274 -4.69 -20.92 -11.59
C LYS A 274 -5.08 -21.88 -10.47
N ILE A 275 -4.41 -21.78 -9.32
CA ILE A 275 -4.66 -22.56 -8.11
C ILE A 275 -4.64 -21.60 -6.92
N CYS A 276 -5.66 -21.64 -6.07
CA CYS A 276 -5.67 -20.92 -4.81
C CYS A 276 -4.83 -21.69 -3.79
N ILE A 277 -3.66 -21.15 -3.43
CA ILE A 277 -2.76 -21.82 -2.45
C ILE A 277 -3.14 -21.52 -1.00
N THR A 278 -4.07 -20.60 -0.78
CA THR A 278 -4.59 -20.23 0.55
C THR A 278 -6.09 -20.45 0.68
N GLU A 279 -6.66 -21.40 -0.09
CA GLU A 279 -8.10 -21.67 -0.14
C GLU A 279 -8.68 -22.05 1.23
N ASN A 280 -7.95 -22.85 1.99
CA ASN A 280 -8.37 -23.34 3.31
C ASN A 280 -7.91 -22.44 4.47
N ILE A 281 -7.47 -21.22 4.18
CA ILE A 281 -7.00 -20.25 5.17
C ILE A 281 -8.02 -19.13 5.27
N ASP A 282 -8.63 -18.99 6.43
CA ASP A 282 -9.70 -18.01 6.67
C ASP A 282 -9.16 -16.62 7.04
N ILE A 283 -8.22 -16.12 6.22
CA ILE A 283 -7.51 -14.86 6.42
C ILE A 283 -7.47 -14.09 5.10
N SER A 284 -7.59 -12.76 5.14
CA SER A 284 -7.38 -11.89 3.99
C SER A 284 -5.92 -11.46 3.88
N PHE A 285 -5.30 -11.63 2.72
CA PHE A 285 -3.90 -11.24 2.44
C PHE A 285 -3.81 -9.85 1.80
N GLY A 286 -2.71 -9.14 2.05
CA GLY A 286 -2.47 -7.74 1.67
C GLY A 286 -2.61 -6.77 2.86
N ASP A 287 -2.43 -5.47 2.64
CA ASP A 287 -2.70 -4.41 3.61
C ASP A 287 -4.06 -3.76 3.33
N TYR A 288 -5.04 -4.04 4.17
CA TYR A 288 -6.40 -3.46 4.10
C TYR A 288 -6.73 -2.58 5.29
N SER A 289 -5.72 -1.98 5.92
CA SER A 289 -5.91 -0.99 6.99
C SER A 289 -6.72 0.22 6.50
N ARG A 290 -7.63 0.75 7.35
CA ARG A 290 -8.57 1.83 7.00
C ARG A 290 -8.58 3.02 7.96
N ASN A 291 -7.83 2.97 9.03
CA ASN A 291 -7.78 4.03 10.05
C ASN A 291 -6.36 4.55 10.22
N TYR A 292 -5.81 5.15 9.20
CA TYR A 292 -4.50 5.78 9.23
C TYR A 292 -4.58 7.19 8.64
N ASP A 293 -3.85 8.14 9.22
CA ASP A 293 -3.71 9.50 8.71
C ASP A 293 -2.25 9.91 8.45
N LEU A 294 -1.31 9.06 8.89
CA LEU A 294 0.12 9.23 8.67
C LEU A 294 0.72 8.10 7.79
N LYS A 295 0.07 7.80 6.68
CA LYS A 295 0.55 6.92 5.60
C LYS A 295 0.28 7.64 4.29
N TYR A 296 1.29 8.16 3.62
CA TYR A 296 1.11 9.08 2.49
C TYR A 296 1.25 8.39 1.12
N PHE A 297 2.37 7.70 0.89
CA PHE A 297 2.61 6.97 -0.37
C PHE A 297 2.26 5.49 -0.29
N GLY A 298 1.90 5.00 0.87
CA GLY A 298 1.67 3.60 1.15
C GLY A 298 2.93 2.81 1.48
N GLY A 299 2.73 1.61 1.99
CA GLY A 299 3.80 0.67 2.24
C GLY A 299 4.20 -0.09 0.97
N ASN A 300 5.09 -1.04 1.15
CA ASN A 300 5.43 -2.03 0.13
C ASN A 300 4.86 -3.38 0.59
N ASP A 301 3.60 -3.64 0.22
CA ASP A 301 2.80 -4.79 0.65
C ASP A 301 2.72 -5.91 -0.41
N LYS A 302 3.58 -5.84 -1.43
CA LYS A 302 3.65 -6.82 -2.52
C LYS A 302 3.94 -8.24 -2.03
N ILE A 303 3.53 -9.23 -2.81
CA ILE A 303 3.95 -10.62 -2.62
C ILE A 303 5.39 -10.78 -3.11
N GLU A 304 6.29 -11.25 -2.25
CA GLU A 304 7.68 -11.55 -2.59
C GLU A 304 7.93 -13.06 -2.61
N TRP A 305 8.77 -13.50 -3.53
CA TRP A 305 9.19 -14.89 -3.65
C TRP A 305 10.52 -15.13 -2.97
N SER A 306 10.69 -16.30 -2.36
CA SER A 306 12.02 -16.80 -2.04
C SER A 306 12.80 -17.13 -3.32
N ARG A 307 14.11 -17.04 -3.28
CA ARG A 307 14.98 -17.24 -4.43
C ARG A 307 14.88 -18.62 -5.07
N ASN A 308 14.66 -19.65 -4.25
CA ASN A 308 14.46 -21.02 -4.72
C ASN A 308 13.05 -21.25 -5.30
N GLY A 309 12.13 -20.31 -5.10
CA GLY A 309 10.77 -20.39 -5.60
C GLY A 309 9.83 -21.33 -4.81
N ASP A 310 10.25 -21.85 -3.66
CA ASP A 310 9.42 -22.77 -2.85
C ASP A 310 8.51 -22.03 -1.87
N GLU A 311 8.81 -20.79 -1.58
CA GLU A 311 8.09 -19.97 -0.59
C GLU A 311 7.74 -18.60 -1.16
N ILE A 312 6.67 -18.04 -0.63
CA ILE A 312 6.29 -16.65 -0.83
C ILE A 312 6.09 -15.96 0.51
N TYR A 313 6.30 -14.65 0.52
CA TYR A 313 6.05 -13.79 1.67
C TYR A 313 4.87 -12.87 1.35
N ALA A 314 3.96 -12.68 2.30
CA ALA A 314 2.79 -11.82 2.13
C ALA A 314 2.27 -11.31 3.48
N LEU A 315 1.68 -10.13 3.46
CA LEU A 315 0.97 -9.57 4.61
C LEU A 315 -0.40 -10.24 4.77
N SER A 316 -0.87 -10.36 6.01
CA SER A 316 -2.23 -10.80 6.34
C SER A 316 -2.89 -9.89 7.37
N ASN A 317 -4.22 -9.83 7.31
CA ASN A 317 -5.05 -9.01 8.20
C ASN A 317 -5.72 -9.89 9.25
N GLU A 318 -5.40 -9.69 10.53
CA GLU A 318 -5.92 -10.51 11.62
C GLU A 318 -6.20 -9.64 12.86
N TYR A 319 -7.45 -9.55 13.25
CA TYR A 319 -7.92 -8.94 14.52
C TYR A 319 -7.33 -7.54 14.80
N GLY A 320 -7.20 -6.71 13.76
CA GLY A 320 -6.67 -5.34 13.88
C GLY A 320 -5.17 -5.21 13.82
N TYR A 321 -4.47 -6.28 13.49
CA TYR A 321 -3.04 -6.30 13.22
C TYR A 321 -2.75 -6.79 11.81
N ILE A 322 -1.57 -6.42 11.31
CA ILE A 322 -1.09 -6.91 10.01
C ILE A 322 0.23 -7.63 10.26
N PHE A 323 0.27 -8.90 9.85
CA PHE A 323 1.40 -9.79 10.06
C PHE A 323 2.09 -10.14 8.75
N LEU A 324 3.41 -10.31 8.79
CA LEU A 324 4.17 -10.88 7.69
C LEU A 324 4.23 -12.40 7.81
N ASN A 325 3.80 -13.08 6.76
CA ASN A 325 3.74 -14.53 6.70
C ASN A 325 4.64 -15.09 5.60
N LYS A 326 5.09 -16.30 5.83
CA LYS A 326 5.75 -17.17 4.88
C LYS A 326 4.79 -18.31 4.52
N ILE A 327 4.62 -18.59 3.23
CA ILE A 327 3.70 -19.59 2.70
C ILE A 327 4.50 -20.50 1.75
N ASN A 328 4.49 -21.80 2.03
CA ASN A 328 5.09 -22.78 1.12
C ASN A 328 4.12 -23.08 -0.03
N ILE A 329 4.55 -22.90 -1.27
CA ILE A 329 3.68 -23.01 -2.45
C ILE A 329 3.21 -24.45 -2.74
N ASN A 330 3.98 -25.44 -2.30
CA ASN A 330 3.70 -26.86 -2.57
C ASN A 330 2.76 -27.49 -1.51
N THR A 331 2.88 -27.03 -0.27
CA THR A 331 2.15 -27.62 0.88
C THR A 331 1.05 -26.71 1.42
N SER A 332 0.98 -25.46 0.95
CA SER A 332 0.08 -24.42 1.48
C SER A 332 0.28 -24.13 2.97
N LYS A 333 1.40 -24.58 3.56
CA LYS A 333 1.69 -24.32 4.97
C LYS A 333 2.06 -22.86 5.14
N ILE A 334 1.34 -22.19 6.05
CA ILE A 334 1.60 -20.81 6.48
C ILE A 334 2.34 -20.79 7.82
N SER A 335 3.24 -19.85 7.99
CA SER A 335 3.87 -19.53 9.27
C SER A 335 4.16 -18.04 9.34
N ARG A 336 3.97 -17.43 10.50
CA ARG A 336 4.39 -16.04 10.74
C ARG A 336 5.90 -15.93 10.78
N ILE A 337 6.41 -14.84 10.25
CA ILE A 337 7.83 -14.50 10.36
C ILE A 337 8.12 -13.92 11.75
N PHE A 338 7.19 -13.10 12.28
CA PHE A 338 7.29 -12.47 13.59
C PHE A 338 5.94 -12.53 14.30
N GLU A 339 5.97 -12.65 15.63
CA GLU A 339 4.76 -12.70 16.49
C GLU A 339 4.43 -11.33 17.11
N ASN A 340 5.06 -10.25 16.68
CA ASN A 340 4.80 -8.93 17.25
C ASN A 340 3.39 -8.44 16.91
N LYS A 341 2.69 -7.91 17.89
CA LYS A 341 1.44 -7.17 17.69
C LYS A 341 1.76 -5.75 17.21
N SER A 342 1.98 -5.60 15.91
CA SER A 342 2.17 -4.31 15.23
C SER A 342 1.37 -4.31 13.92
N VAL A 343 1.23 -3.14 13.31
CA VAL A 343 0.63 -3.00 11.98
C VAL A 343 1.78 -2.84 10.99
N ILE A 344 2.04 -3.87 10.20
CA ILE A 344 3.10 -3.87 9.18
C ILE A 344 2.50 -3.32 7.89
N TYR A 345 2.87 -2.09 7.50
CA TYR A 345 2.39 -1.45 6.28
C TYR A 345 3.17 -1.86 5.02
N GLY A 346 4.34 -2.44 5.19
CA GLY A 346 5.16 -2.88 4.09
C GLY A 346 6.43 -3.55 4.56
N TYR A 347 7.07 -4.26 3.64
CA TYR A 347 8.33 -4.96 3.92
C TYR A 347 9.19 -5.10 2.67
N VAL A 348 10.47 -5.35 2.89
CA VAL A 348 11.43 -5.78 1.87
C VAL A 348 12.23 -6.93 2.46
N PHE A 349 12.53 -7.92 1.65
CA PHE A 349 13.32 -9.07 2.05
C PHE A 349 14.67 -9.08 1.33
N ASP A 350 15.76 -9.09 2.09
CA ASP A 350 17.09 -9.41 1.59
C ASP A 350 17.41 -10.87 1.88
N GLU A 351 17.18 -11.72 0.89
CA GLU A 351 17.38 -13.15 1.02
C GLU A 351 18.84 -13.56 1.18
N LYS A 352 19.79 -12.76 0.66
CA LYS A 352 21.24 -13.07 0.78
C LYS A 352 21.70 -13.04 2.22
N GLU A 353 21.11 -12.17 3.01
CA GLU A 353 21.46 -11.89 4.39
C GLU A 353 20.39 -12.37 5.37
N GLU A 354 19.30 -13.01 4.88
CA GLU A 354 18.13 -13.43 5.66
C GLU A 354 17.55 -12.30 6.52
N LYS A 355 17.47 -11.09 5.93
CA LYS A 355 17.00 -9.88 6.61
C LYS A 355 15.64 -9.46 6.11
N PHE A 356 14.74 -9.11 7.02
CA PHE A 356 13.52 -8.37 6.70
C PHE A 356 13.63 -6.93 7.17
N ILE A 357 13.29 -6.02 6.30
CA ILE A 357 13.07 -4.61 6.63
C ILE A 357 11.57 -4.40 6.61
N THR A 358 10.99 -3.95 7.73
CA THR A 358 9.55 -3.72 7.87
C THR A 358 9.25 -2.28 8.19
N LEU A 359 8.10 -1.80 7.74
CA LEU A 359 7.51 -0.53 8.11
C LEU A 359 6.37 -0.82 9.09
N GLU A 360 6.53 -0.50 10.38
CA GLU A 360 5.61 -0.90 11.44
C GLU A 360 5.11 0.28 12.25
N ALA A 361 3.83 0.24 12.61
CA ALA A 361 3.17 1.20 13.50
C ALA A 361 2.46 0.52 14.66
N THR A 362 2.23 1.29 15.72
CA THR A 362 1.37 0.96 16.87
C THR A 362 0.40 2.12 17.13
N SER A 363 -0.52 1.98 18.07
CA SER A 363 -1.51 3.04 18.36
C SER A 363 -0.92 4.34 18.92
N ASN A 364 0.29 4.32 19.42
CA ASN A 364 1.01 5.49 20.00
C ASN A 364 2.32 5.84 19.29
N ASP A 365 2.69 5.09 18.25
CA ASP A 365 3.89 5.34 17.45
C ASP A 365 3.53 5.23 15.97
N PRO A 366 3.58 6.33 15.18
CA PRO A 366 3.44 6.25 13.74
C PRO A 366 4.56 5.41 13.15
N ALA A 367 4.43 5.03 11.90
CA ALA A 367 5.30 4.05 11.28
C ALA A 367 6.80 4.34 11.44
N ASN A 368 7.55 3.30 11.79
CA ASN A 368 9.01 3.26 11.86
C ASN A 368 9.55 2.08 11.06
N ILE A 369 10.80 2.19 10.63
CA ILE A 369 11.51 1.11 9.94
C ILE A 369 12.24 0.25 10.97
N PHE A 370 12.01 -1.05 10.88
CA PHE A 370 12.71 -2.07 11.67
C PHE A 370 13.48 -3.01 10.76
N ILE A 371 14.58 -3.55 11.29
CA ILE A 371 15.32 -4.63 10.66
C ILE A 371 15.22 -5.88 11.55
N TYR A 372 14.91 -7.00 10.91
CA TYR A 372 14.93 -8.32 11.54
C TYR A 372 16.06 -9.11 10.92
N GLU A 373 16.99 -9.53 11.75
CA GLU A 373 18.18 -10.27 11.36
C GLU A 373 18.58 -11.23 12.48
N ASN A 374 18.81 -12.51 12.17
CA ASN A 374 19.25 -13.53 13.13
C ASN A 374 18.34 -13.62 14.38
N GLY A 375 17.02 -13.48 14.20
CA GLY A 375 16.04 -13.50 15.29
C GLY A 375 15.99 -12.23 16.15
N ASN A 376 16.78 -11.20 15.82
CA ASN A 376 16.79 -9.93 16.52
C ASN A 376 16.01 -8.87 15.74
N ARG A 377 15.23 -8.06 16.46
CA ARG A 377 14.52 -6.89 15.94
C ARG A 377 15.20 -5.61 16.39
N SER A 378 15.50 -4.72 15.48
CA SER A 378 16.11 -3.41 15.76
C SER A 378 15.38 -2.30 15.04
N LYS A 379 15.02 -1.23 15.75
CA LYS A 379 14.47 0.01 15.15
C LYS A 379 15.62 0.78 14.51
N ILE A 380 15.48 1.17 13.26
CA ILE A 380 16.50 1.92 12.52
C ILE A 380 16.08 3.35 12.17
N SER A 381 14.78 3.65 12.21
CA SER A 381 14.29 5.02 12.17
C SER A 381 13.70 5.39 13.53
N GLY A 382 13.76 6.62 13.89
CA GLY A 382 13.20 7.15 15.14
C GLY A 382 12.85 8.62 14.94
N VAL A 383 12.35 8.92 13.74
CA VAL A 383 12.18 10.30 13.26
C VAL A 383 11.17 11.11 14.09
N ASN A 384 10.26 10.42 14.80
CA ASN A 384 9.24 11.01 15.66
C ASN A 384 9.48 10.77 17.14
N ASP A 385 10.55 10.07 17.56
CA ASP A 385 10.75 9.63 18.95
C ASP A 385 10.77 10.80 19.95
N GLU A 386 11.46 11.88 19.63
CA GLU A 386 11.49 13.09 20.46
C GLU A 386 10.10 13.74 20.56
N LEU A 387 9.41 13.87 19.44
CA LEU A 387 8.05 14.44 19.41
C LEU A 387 7.07 13.60 20.23
N ILE A 388 7.07 12.29 20.02
CA ILE A 388 6.21 11.33 20.74
C ILE A 388 6.49 11.38 22.24
N GLY A 389 7.76 11.39 22.64
CA GLY A 389 8.17 11.50 24.04
C GLY A 389 7.65 12.77 24.72
N ASN A 390 7.63 13.89 24.00
CA ASN A 390 7.10 15.17 24.49
C ASN A 390 5.56 15.23 24.55
N LEU A 391 4.89 14.47 23.69
CA LEU A 391 3.43 14.46 23.61
C LEU A 391 2.75 13.51 24.62
N ASP A 392 3.51 12.62 25.25
CA ASP A 392 2.99 11.61 26.20
C ASP A 392 1.77 10.86 25.63
N LEU A 393 1.92 10.28 24.43
CA LEU A 393 0.88 9.53 23.76
C LEU A 393 0.58 8.23 24.50
N LYS A 394 -0.67 7.79 24.45
CA LYS A 394 -1.12 6.57 25.12
C LYS A 394 -1.38 5.45 24.11
N GLU A 395 -1.04 4.23 24.50
CA GLU A 395 -1.54 3.07 23.76
C GLU A 395 -3.04 2.98 23.86
N ALA A 396 -3.69 2.58 22.78
CA ALA A 396 -5.10 2.24 22.80
C ALA A 396 -5.31 0.92 23.54
N GLU A 397 -6.31 0.87 24.40
CA GLU A 397 -6.73 -0.36 25.07
C GLU A 397 -7.47 -1.27 24.09
N GLU A 398 -7.00 -2.49 23.93
CA GLU A 398 -7.68 -3.54 23.15
C GLU A 398 -8.83 -4.12 23.98
N VAL A 399 -10.04 -4.09 23.45
CA VAL A 399 -11.26 -4.56 24.12
C VAL A 399 -11.96 -5.60 23.27
N TRP A 400 -12.14 -6.79 23.81
CA TRP A 400 -12.94 -7.86 23.22
C TRP A 400 -14.32 -7.92 23.84
N PHE A 401 -15.34 -8.04 23.01
CA PHE A 401 -16.75 -8.15 23.46
C PHE A 401 -17.51 -9.10 22.54
N LYS A 402 -18.73 -9.47 22.96
CA LYS A 402 -19.63 -10.30 22.16
C LYS A 402 -20.87 -9.53 21.73
N ASN A 403 -21.27 -9.70 20.47
CA ASN A 403 -22.58 -9.36 19.98
C ASN A 403 -23.13 -10.52 19.13
N ASP A 404 -24.38 -10.92 19.37
CA ASP A 404 -25.01 -12.10 18.73
C ASP A 404 -24.17 -13.39 18.84
N GLY A 405 -23.39 -13.54 19.92
CA GLY A 405 -22.49 -14.68 20.13
C GLY A 405 -21.16 -14.62 19.40
N ILE A 406 -20.92 -13.59 18.59
CA ILE A 406 -19.69 -13.37 17.80
C ILE A 406 -18.69 -12.54 18.60
N ASP A 407 -17.43 -12.92 18.59
CA ASP A 407 -16.34 -12.16 19.21
C ASP A 407 -15.91 -11.01 18.29
N ILE A 408 -15.88 -9.81 18.85
CA ILE A 408 -15.55 -8.55 18.14
C ILE A 408 -14.44 -7.85 18.91
N VAL A 409 -13.45 -7.31 18.20
CA VAL A 409 -12.37 -6.50 18.76
C VAL A 409 -12.54 -5.02 18.46
N GLY A 410 -12.24 -4.19 19.44
CA GLY A 410 -12.20 -2.74 19.30
C GLY A 410 -11.07 -2.13 20.13
N TRP A 411 -10.87 -0.85 19.97
CA TRP A 411 -9.82 -0.07 20.65
C TRP A 411 -10.39 1.17 21.29
N VAL A 412 -9.84 1.52 22.45
CA VAL A 412 -10.23 2.67 23.26
C VAL A 412 -9.01 3.53 23.56
N ASN A 413 -8.98 4.73 23.01
CA ASN A 413 -8.07 5.79 23.42
C ASN A 413 -8.71 6.60 24.56
N LYS A 414 -8.30 6.33 25.79
CA LYS A 414 -8.89 6.96 26.99
C LYS A 414 -8.50 8.43 27.11
N GLY A 415 -9.48 9.28 27.33
CA GLY A 415 -9.26 10.69 27.61
C GLY A 415 -8.44 10.95 28.88
N ASP A 416 -7.50 11.89 28.81
CA ASP A 416 -6.63 12.26 29.95
C ASP A 416 -7.36 13.05 31.04
N LYS A 417 -8.46 13.72 30.70
CA LYS A 417 -9.20 14.61 31.61
C LYS A 417 -10.60 14.11 31.90
N ILE A 418 -11.08 14.46 33.08
CA ILE A 418 -12.46 14.26 33.48
C ILE A 418 -13.13 15.63 33.54
N PHE A 419 -14.31 15.79 32.90
CA PHE A 419 -15.13 17.00 32.93
C PHE A 419 -16.35 16.75 33.79
N ASP A 420 -16.50 17.51 34.86
CA ASP A 420 -17.66 17.41 35.77
C ASP A 420 -18.07 15.98 36.16
N ASN A 421 -17.05 15.15 36.50
CA ASN A 421 -17.16 13.72 36.80
C ASN A 421 -17.58 12.83 35.60
N ALA A 422 -17.49 13.32 34.39
CA ALA A 422 -17.75 12.54 33.17
C ALA A 422 -16.59 12.66 32.17
N ARG A 423 -16.47 11.66 31.31
CA ARG A 423 -15.61 11.70 30.12
C ARG A 423 -16.50 11.70 28.88
N PRO A 424 -16.47 12.76 28.08
CA PRO A 424 -17.17 12.73 26.81
C PRO A 424 -16.58 11.65 25.92
N LEU A 425 -17.44 11.00 25.12
CA LEU A 425 -17.08 9.85 24.31
C LEU A 425 -17.34 10.15 22.83
N ILE A 426 -16.42 9.73 21.98
CA ILE A 426 -16.54 9.73 20.53
C ILE A 426 -16.50 8.27 20.08
N LEU A 427 -17.60 7.79 19.49
CA LEU A 427 -17.66 6.49 18.83
C LEU A 427 -17.39 6.69 17.33
N TYR A 428 -16.26 6.17 16.88
CA TYR A 428 -15.83 6.26 15.50
C TYR A 428 -16.38 5.08 14.69
N ASN A 429 -17.40 5.32 13.88
CA ASN A 429 -17.96 4.30 13.01
C ASN A 429 -17.08 4.14 11.78
N GLY A 430 -16.59 2.92 11.57
CA GLY A 430 -15.80 2.58 10.40
C GLY A 430 -16.64 2.46 9.15
N GLY A 431 -16.17 3.01 8.04
CA GLY A 431 -16.66 2.63 6.71
C GLY A 431 -16.00 1.32 6.27
N GLY A 432 -16.62 0.67 5.32
CA GLY A 432 -16.20 -0.59 4.71
C GLY A 432 -17.17 -0.92 3.58
N PRO A 433 -17.32 -2.11 3.12
CA PRO A 433 -16.71 -3.36 3.59
C PRO A 433 -15.32 -3.62 3.01
N GLY A 434 -14.73 -4.73 3.42
CA GLY A 434 -13.48 -5.21 2.85
C GLY A 434 -12.28 -4.33 3.21
N GLY A 435 -12.22 -3.89 4.44
CA GLY A 435 -11.08 -3.26 5.08
C GLY A 435 -11.05 -3.65 6.54
N MET A 436 -10.01 -3.26 7.27
CA MET A 436 -9.83 -3.55 8.69
C MET A 436 -9.44 -2.29 9.45
N ARG A 437 -10.07 -2.05 10.59
CA ARG A 437 -9.56 -1.11 11.58
C ARG A 437 -8.36 -1.75 12.25
N THR A 438 -7.27 -1.04 12.31
CA THR A 438 -6.02 -1.54 12.87
C THR A 438 -5.65 -0.79 14.14
N ASN A 439 -4.89 -1.45 15.03
CA ASN A 439 -4.34 -0.84 16.23
C ASN A 439 -3.11 0.01 15.87
N THR A 440 -3.35 1.07 15.12
CA THR A 440 -2.34 1.99 14.60
C THR A 440 -2.51 3.40 15.12
N PHE A 441 -1.48 4.22 14.97
CA PHE A 441 -1.53 5.63 15.29
C PHE A 441 -2.52 6.37 14.37
N VAL A 442 -3.44 7.09 15.00
CA VAL A 442 -4.33 8.05 14.34
C VAL A 442 -4.21 9.37 15.11
N PHE A 443 -3.71 10.41 14.44
CA PHE A 443 -3.49 11.73 15.06
C PHE A 443 -4.75 12.27 15.72
N GLU A 444 -5.87 12.16 15.03
CA GLU A 444 -7.16 12.63 15.51
C GLU A 444 -7.60 11.92 16.79
N TYR A 445 -7.39 10.60 16.93
CA TYR A 445 -7.73 9.85 18.15
C TYR A 445 -6.90 10.31 19.34
N GLN A 446 -5.60 10.48 19.14
CA GLN A 446 -4.69 10.98 20.18
C GLN A 446 -5.01 12.43 20.53
N TYR A 447 -5.31 13.28 19.57
CA TYR A 447 -5.69 14.67 19.78
C TYR A 447 -6.94 14.79 20.66
N TYR A 448 -8.00 14.06 20.34
CA TYR A 448 -9.21 14.06 21.17
C TYR A 448 -8.98 13.45 22.55
N ALA A 449 -8.21 12.39 22.66
CA ALA A 449 -7.85 11.80 23.95
C ALA A 449 -7.11 12.81 24.85
N LYS A 450 -6.17 13.58 24.31
CA LYS A 450 -5.48 14.67 25.02
C LYS A 450 -6.40 15.82 25.42
N ARG A 451 -7.51 16.00 24.73
CA ARG A 451 -8.59 16.97 25.07
C ARG A 451 -9.59 16.44 26.10
N GLY A 452 -9.44 15.18 26.52
CA GLY A 452 -10.28 14.55 27.55
C GLY A 452 -11.42 13.70 27.02
N PHE A 453 -11.56 13.55 25.69
CA PHE A 453 -12.53 12.63 25.12
C PHE A 453 -12.00 11.19 25.16
N THR A 454 -12.90 10.26 25.40
CA THR A 454 -12.61 8.84 25.13
C THR A 454 -12.99 8.55 23.69
N VAL A 455 -12.04 8.06 22.88
CA VAL A 455 -12.30 7.72 21.48
C VAL A 455 -12.33 6.21 21.32
N MET A 456 -13.39 5.71 20.72
CA MET A 456 -13.64 4.28 20.54
C MET A 456 -13.86 3.93 19.07
N ASN A 457 -13.34 2.80 18.64
CA ASN A 457 -13.61 2.21 17.32
C ASN A 457 -13.51 0.68 17.40
N CYS A 458 -14.26 -0.05 16.57
CA CYS A 458 -14.19 -1.51 16.52
C CYS A 458 -14.22 -2.02 15.07
N ASN A 459 -13.84 -3.28 14.91
CA ASN A 459 -14.02 -4.03 13.67
C ASN A 459 -15.40 -4.68 13.68
N ALA A 460 -16.44 -3.92 13.32
CA ALA A 460 -17.78 -4.44 13.16
C ALA A 460 -17.87 -5.47 12.01
N ARG A 461 -18.93 -6.30 12.00
CA ARG A 461 -19.18 -7.25 10.89
C ARG A 461 -19.14 -6.54 9.54
N GLY A 462 -18.54 -7.20 8.55
CA GLY A 462 -18.19 -6.61 7.26
C GLY A 462 -16.73 -6.17 7.12
N ASN A 463 -15.96 -6.11 8.21
CA ASN A 463 -14.52 -5.85 8.16
C ASN A 463 -13.72 -7.15 7.96
N TYR A 464 -12.51 -7.02 7.42
CA TYR A 464 -11.54 -8.12 7.37
C TYR A 464 -10.93 -8.39 8.76
N GLY A 465 -10.25 -9.54 8.87
CA GLY A 465 -9.50 -9.94 10.06
C GLY A 465 -10.24 -10.89 11.00
N HIS A 466 -11.48 -11.25 10.69
CA HIS A 466 -12.31 -12.18 11.46
C HIS A 466 -12.85 -13.36 10.62
N GLY A 467 -12.29 -13.61 9.45
CA GLY A 467 -12.73 -14.66 8.54
C GLY A 467 -13.77 -14.21 7.49
N GLU A 468 -14.10 -15.15 6.58
CA GLU A 468 -14.95 -14.87 5.41
C GLU A 468 -16.42 -14.66 5.78
N ASP A 469 -16.96 -15.52 6.64
CA ASP A 469 -18.37 -15.39 7.09
C ASP A 469 -18.60 -14.05 7.78
N TYR A 470 -17.63 -13.57 8.54
CA TYR A 470 -17.68 -12.28 9.20
C TYR A 470 -17.71 -11.12 8.19
N SER A 471 -16.87 -11.20 7.17
CA SER A 471 -16.82 -10.19 6.11
C SER A 471 -18.08 -10.21 5.25
N LEU A 472 -18.60 -11.38 4.92
CA LEU A 472 -19.80 -11.56 4.11
C LEU A 472 -21.09 -11.18 4.85
N ALA A 473 -21.12 -11.24 6.18
CA ALA A 473 -22.31 -11.00 7.00
C ALA A 473 -22.99 -9.67 6.72
N ILE A 474 -22.23 -8.66 6.36
CA ILE A 474 -22.75 -7.30 6.11
C ILE A 474 -23.50 -7.17 4.78
N LYS A 475 -23.35 -8.15 3.87
CA LYS A 475 -23.96 -8.11 2.54
C LYS A 475 -25.49 -8.11 2.64
N GLY A 476 -26.12 -7.02 2.23
CA GLY A 476 -27.56 -6.77 2.38
C GLY A 476 -28.00 -6.30 3.77
N HIS A 477 -27.06 -6.10 4.71
CA HIS A 477 -27.33 -5.72 6.11
C HIS A 477 -26.59 -4.44 6.57
N TRP A 478 -26.30 -3.55 5.65
CA TRP A 478 -25.68 -2.26 5.92
C TRP A 478 -26.60 -1.37 6.75
N GLY A 479 -26.04 -0.75 7.81
CA GLY A 479 -26.82 0.06 8.75
C GLY A 479 -27.61 -0.78 9.77
N ASP A 480 -27.45 -2.09 9.76
CA ASP A 480 -28.08 -3.04 10.68
C ASP A 480 -27.01 -3.72 11.55
N LEU A 481 -26.26 -4.68 11.00
CA LEU A 481 -25.29 -5.45 11.77
C LEU A 481 -24.08 -4.61 12.23
N ASP A 482 -23.56 -3.76 11.39
CA ASP A 482 -22.46 -2.86 11.72
C ASP A 482 -22.85 -1.83 12.80
N VAL A 483 -24.06 -1.30 12.74
CA VAL A 483 -24.58 -0.39 13.78
C VAL A 483 -24.81 -1.16 15.08
N SER A 484 -25.41 -2.36 15.02
CA SER A 484 -25.60 -3.24 16.18
C SER A 484 -24.28 -3.52 16.91
N ASP A 485 -23.20 -3.86 16.17
CA ASP A 485 -21.90 -4.14 16.74
C ASP A 485 -21.26 -2.92 17.39
N ASN A 486 -21.35 -1.74 16.77
CA ASN A 486 -20.86 -0.49 17.35
C ASN A 486 -21.60 -0.09 18.63
N ILE A 487 -22.93 -0.28 18.69
CA ILE A 487 -23.73 -0.02 19.89
C ILE A 487 -23.41 -1.03 20.99
N ALA A 488 -23.23 -2.32 20.64
CA ALA A 488 -22.80 -3.34 21.59
C ALA A 488 -21.43 -3.02 22.19
N PHE A 489 -20.47 -2.53 21.38
CA PHE A 489 -19.17 -2.08 21.86
C PHE A 489 -19.28 -0.94 22.86
N LEU A 490 -20.08 0.09 22.53
CA LEU A 490 -20.35 1.21 23.43
C LEU A 490 -20.94 0.73 24.77
N ASN A 491 -21.97 -0.12 24.72
CA ASN A 491 -22.62 -0.62 25.92
C ASN A 491 -21.70 -1.49 26.77
N ASN A 492 -20.86 -2.33 26.14
CA ASN A 492 -19.87 -3.15 26.85
C ASN A 492 -18.83 -2.29 27.60
N TYR A 493 -18.47 -1.13 27.04
CA TYR A 493 -17.50 -0.24 27.66
C TYR A 493 -18.10 0.61 28.78
N LEU A 494 -19.38 0.97 28.70
CA LEU A 494 -20.08 1.80 29.68
C LEU A 494 -20.53 1.01 30.93
N ASN A 495 -20.65 -0.31 30.86
CA ASN A 495 -21.00 -1.21 31.97
C ASN A 495 -19.76 -1.75 32.69
#